data_1073246b2252c79b4712d95e31dc6183
#
_entry.id   1073246b2252c79b4712d95e31dc6183
#
_cell.length_a   1.000
_cell.length_b   1.000
_cell.length_c   1.000
_cell.angle_alpha   90.00
_cell.angle_beta   90.00
_cell.angle_gamma   90.00
#
_symmetry.space_group_name_H-M   'P 1'
#
loop_
_entity.id
_entity.type
_entity.pdbx_description
1 polymer ?
#
loop_
_entity_poly.entity_id
_entity_poly.type
_entity_poly.pdbx_seq_one_letter_code
_entity_poly.pdbx_strand_id
1 'polypeptide(L)'
;MTLTPSTGSRHARILSVGGYRGSRVVDNDEMCTIIDSTPEWIEQRTGIQERRWATDEETPLFMAVAAARKAIDRAGLDPSRIDGIICSTVSHFQQSPSLAVYVAHELGLSAGPVAFDISA
;
A
#
# COMPACT_ATOMS: atom_id res chain seq x y z
N MET A 1 -14.47 19.04 29.85
CA MET A 1 -13.52 17.93 29.62
C MET A 1 -12.22 18.56 29.13
N THR A 2 -11.15 18.51 29.92
CA THR A 2 -9.87 19.14 29.56
C THR A 2 -8.99 18.05 28.93
N LEU A 3 -8.61 18.22 27.66
CA LEU A 3 -7.69 17.32 27.00
C LEU A 3 -6.27 17.63 27.49
N THR A 4 -5.63 16.65 28.11
CA THR A 4 -4.21 16.76 28.48
C THR A 4 -3.37 16.54 27.22
N PRO A 5 -2.44 17.46 26.86
CA PRO A 5 -1.55 17.25 25.72
C PRO A 5 -0.72 15.99 25.93
N SER A 6 -0.60 15.17 24.89
CA SER A 6 0.31 14.01 24.90
C SER A 6 1.75 14.47 25.04
N THR A 7 2.48 13.89 25.98
CA THR A 7 3.93 14.10 26.18
C THR A 7 4.76 13.13 25.32
N GLY A 8 4.19 12.56 24.26
CA GLY A 8 4.87 11.63 23.37
C GLY A 8 6.14 12.21 22.75
N SER A 9 6.92 11.34 22.11
CA SER A 9 8.16 11.71 21.45
C SER A 9 7.90 12.84 20.43
N ARG A 10 8.75 13.86 20.41
CA ARG A 10 8.69 14.94 19.43
C ARG A 10 9.18 14.54 18.05
N HIS A 11 9.69 13.34 17.92
CA HIS A 11 10.31 12.85 16.68
C HIS A 11 9.65 11.56 16.24
N ALA A 12 9.32 11.49 14.95
CA ALA A 12 8.95 10.26 14.27
C ALA A 12 10.17 9.72 13.50
N ARG A 13 10.30 8.41 13.42
CA ARG A 13 11.37 7.73 12.68
C ARG A 13 10.76 6.71 11.72
N ILE A 14 11.17 6.74 10.46
CA ILE A 14 10.89 5.66 9.50
C ILE A 14 11.90 4.53 9.77
N LEU A 15 11.42 3.36 10.15
CA LEU A 15 12.25 2.19 10.43
C LEU A 15 12.60 1.44 9.13
N SER A 16 11.61 1.29 8.25
CA SER A 16 11.78 0.58 6.98
C SER A 16 10.70 0.99 5.99
N VAL A 17 10.85 0.51 4.76
CA VAL A 17 9.84 0.58 3.70
C VAL A 17 9.72 -0.78 3.04
N GLY A 18 8.49 -1.13 2.62
CA GLY A 18 8.19 -2.31 1.84
C GLY A 18 7.37 -1.93 0.62
N GLY A 19 7.54 -2.65 -0.48
CA GLY A 19 6.80 -2.39 -1.70
C GLY A 19 6.35 -3.67 -2.38
N TYR A 20 5.24 -3.57 -3.09
CA TYR A 20 4.74 -4.59 -4.00
C TYR A 20 4.45 -3.96 -5.35
N ARG A 21 4.70 -4.68 -6.41
CA ARG A 21 4.35 -4.29 -7.79
C ARG A 21 3.55 -5.42 -8.39
N GLY A 22 2.53 -5.09 -9.18
CA GLY A 22 1.78 -6.07 -9.94
C GLY A 22 2.71 -6.99 -10.75
N SER A 23 2.34 -8.24 -10.91
CA SER A 23 3.18 -9.26 -11.55
C SER A 23 3.16 -9.14 -13.08
N ARG A 24 2.06 -8.64 -13.67
CA ARG A 24 1.91 -8.51 -15.12
C ARG A 24 2.72 -7.34 -15.66
N VAL A 25 3.60 -7.63 -16.60
CA VAL A 25 4.34 -6.60 -17.35
C VAL A 25 3.47 -6.14 -18.53
N VAL A 26 3.37 -4.82 -18.72
CA VAL A 26 2.67 -4.19 -19.84
C VAL A 26 3.65 -3.21 -20.49
N ASP A 27 4.03 -3.45 -21.73
CA ASP A 27 4.90 -2.58 -22.50
C ASP A 27 4.13 -1.45 -23.19
N ASN A 28 4.84 -0.63 -23.96
CA ASN A 28 4.22 0.48 -24.67
C ASN A 28 3.41 0.02 -25.88
N ASP A 29 3.77 -1.09 -26.53
CA ASP A 29 3.01 -1.63 -27.66
C ASP A 29 1.61 -2.06 -27.19
N GLU A 30 1.54 -2.81 -26.09
CA GLU A 30 0.27 -3.19 -25.49
C GLU A 30 -0.54 -1.95 -25.04
N MET A 31 0.11 -0.95 -24.43
CA MET A 31 -0.58 0.28 -24.03
C MET A 31 -1.23 1.01 -25.22
N CYS A 32 -0.57 1.06 -26.36
CA CYS A 32 -1.09 1.71 -27.57
C CYS A 32 -2.28 0.96 -28.20
N THR A 33 -2.58 -0.26 -27.75
CA THR A 33 -3.85 -0.93 -28.12
C THR A 33 -5.05 -0.38 -27.34
N ILE A 34 -4.80 0.32 -26.22
CA ILE A 34 -5.82 0.81 -25.28
C ILE A 34 -5.97 2.32 -25.37
N ILE A 35 -4.87 3.04 -25.63
CA ILE A 35 -4.86 4.50 -25.72
C ILE A 35 -4.38 4.93 -27.13
N ASP A 36 -4.86 6.08 -27.57
CA ASP A 36 -4.42 6.71 -28.83
C ASP A 36 -3.06 7.39 -28.61
N SER A 37 -1.99 6.63 -28.85
CA SER A 37 -0.61 7.08 -28.67
C SER A 37 0.36 6.17 -29.45
N THR A 38 1.67 6.48 -29.39
CA THR A 38 2.73 5.62 -29.92
C THR A 38 3.77 5.30 -28.84
N PRO A 39 4.45 4.14 -28.94
CA PRO A 39 5.51 3.77 -27.99
C PRO A 39 6.59 4.84 -27.86
N GLU A 40 7.01 5.43 -28.98
CA GLU A 40 8.03 6.47 -29.02
C GLU A 40 7.56 7.75 -28.30
N TRP A 41 6.29 8.13 -28.46
CA TRP A 41 5.73 9.30 -27.78
C TRP A 41 5.70 9.09 -26.26
N ILE A 42 5.27 7.90 -25.82
CA ILE A 42 5.24 7.55 -24.40
C ILE A 42 6.65 7.61 -23.82
N GLU A 43 7.63 6.97 -24.47
CA GLU A 43 9.01 6.92 -23.99
C GLU A 43 9.65 8.31 -23.96
N GLN A 44 9.51 9.12 -25.01
CA GLN A 44 10.04 10.49 -25.05
C GLN A 44 9.47 11.40 -23.98
N ARG A 45 8.18 11.24 -23.63
CA ARG A 45 7.50 12.09 -22.65
C ARG A 45 7.69 11.65 -21.20
N THR A 46 7.83 10.37 -20.96
CA THR A 46 7.78 9.80 -19.61
C THR A 46 9.03 9.01 -19.23
N GLY A 47 9.82 8.56 -20.21
CA GLY A 47 10.92 7.61 -20.00
C GLY A 47 10.42 6.19 -19.64
N ILE A 48 9.11 5.92 -19.71
CA ILE A 48 8.54 4.65 -19.32
C ILE A 48 8.53 3.71 -20.52
N GLN A 49 9.20 2.57 -20.39
CA GLN A 49 9.20 1.50 -21.38
C GLN A 49 8.18 0.41 -21.04
N GLU A 50 8.00 0.12 -19.76
CA GLU A 50 7.04 -0.85 -19.26
C GLU A 50 6.42 -0.40 -17.93
N ARG A 51 5.25 -0.96 -17.59
CA ARG A 51 4.61 -0.79 -16.28
C ARG A 51 4.15 -2.14 -15.75
N ARG A 52 3.78 -2.16 -14.50
CA ARG A 52 3.28 -3.34 -13.82
C ARG A 52 1.81 -3.17 -13.49
N TRP A 53 1.02 -4.09 -13.98
CA TRP A 53 -0.39 -4.18 -13.65
C TRP A 53 -0.63 -5.35 -12.68
N ALA A 54 -1.59 -5.15 -11.80
CA ALA A 54 -2.08 -6.22 -10.95
C ALA A 54 -2.90 -7.21 -11.78
N THR A 55 -2.81 -8.50 -11.44
CA THR A 55 -3.77 -9.52 -11.91
C THR A 55 -5.01 -9.50 -11.02
N ASP A 56 -6.02 -10.29 -11.37
CA ASP A 56 -7.28 -10.36 -10.61
C ASP A 56 -7.06 -10.88 -9.18
N GLU A 57 -6.05 -11.72 -8.97
CA GLU A 57 -5.68 -12.23 -7.65
C GLU A 57 -4.91 -11.20 -6.80
N GLU A 58 -4.27 -10.23 -7.45
CA GLU A 58 -3.46 -9.19 -6.80
C GLU A 58 -4.35 -8.03 -6.33
N THR A 59 -5.29 -8.32 -5.46
CA THR A 59 -6.20 -7.34 -4.89
C THR A 59 -5.47 -6.25 -4.09
N PRO A 60 -6.08 -5.08 -3.82
CA PRO A 60 -5.51 -4.07 -2.93
C PRO A 60 -5.11 -4.63 -1.57
N LEU A 61 -5.90 -5.56 -1.01
CA LEU A 61 -5.58 -6.25 0.24
C LEU A 61 -4.31 -7.10 0.10
N PHE A 62 -4.26 -7.95 -0.92
CA PHE A 62 -3.08 -8.79 -1.17
C PHE A 62 -1.80 -7.96 -1.29
N MET A 63 -1.84 -6.91 -2.12
CA MET A 63 -0.68 -6.04 -2.35
C MET A 63 -0.25 -5.29 -1.09
N ALA A 64 -1.22 -4.77 -0.31
CA ALA A 64 -0.95 -4.06 0.93
C ALA A 64 -0.30 -4.99 1.98
N VAL A 65 -0.83 -6.20 2.17
CA VAL A 65 -0.28 -7.19 3.09
C VAL A 65 1.13 -7.63 2.67
N ALA A 66 1.34 -7.89 1.38
CA ALA A 66 2.66 -8.28 0.87
C ALA A 66 3.71 -7.17 1.06
N ALA A 67 3.33 -5.91 0.85
CA ALA A 67 4.20 -4.77 1.10
C ALA A 67 4.49 -4.58 2.60
N ALA A 68 3.46 -4.68 3.45
CA ALA A 68 3.59 -4.55 4.89
C ALA A 68 4.49 -5.63 5.49
N ARG A 69 4.34 -6.90 5.10
CA ARG A 69 5.22 -7.99 5.54
C ARG A 69 6.69 -7.69 5.22
N LYS A 70 6.99 -7.26 3.99
CA LYS A 70 8.36 -6.86 3.62
C LYS A 70 8.90 -5.71 4.47
N ALA A 71 8.06 -4.74 4.83
CA ALA A 71 8.47 -3.64 5.70
C ALA A 71 8.76 -4.13 7.12
N ILE A 72 7.89 -4.96 7.69
CA ILE A 72 8.05 -5.54 9.02
C ILE A 72 9.32 -6.39 9.10
N ASP A 73 9.52 -7.28 8.14
CA ASP A 73 10.70 -8.15 8.08
C ASP A 73 12.01 -7.34 7.98
N ARG A 74 12.04 -6.31 7.11
CA ARG A 74 13.21 -5.44 6.98
C ARG A 74 13.51 -4.61 8.23
N ALA A 75 12.47 -4.25 8.98
CA ALA A 75 12.62 -3.55 10.25
C ALA A 75 13.12 -4.46 11.37
N GLY A 76 13.04 -5.79 11.20
CA GLY A 76 13.23 -6.75 12.27
C GLY A 76 12.23 -6.55 13.41
N LEU A 77 11.02 -6.11 13.08
CA LEU A 77 10.01 -5.75 14.05
C LEU A 77 9.10 -6.94 14.34
N ASP A 78 8.83 -7.19 15.62
CA ASP A 78 7.76 -8.11 16.00
C ASP A 78 6.40 -7.48 15.66
N PRO A 79 5.53 -8.17 14.88
CA PRO A 79 4.21 -7.68 14.54
C PRO A 79 3.36 -7.25 15.75
N SER A 80 3.53 -7.88 16.90
CA SER A 80 2.82 -7.53 18.15
C SER A 80 3.10 -6.12 18.64
N ARG A 81 4.13 -5.45 18.14
CA ARG A 81 4.49 -4.06 18.46
C ARG A 81 3.85 -3.03 17.54
N ILE A 82 2.97 -3.46 16.64
CA ILE A 82 2.26 -2.56 15.74
C ILE A 82 0.98 -2.10 16.43
N ASP A 83 0.92 -0.82 16.74
CA ASP A 83 -0.21 -0.20 17.46
C ASP A 83 -1.24 0.42 16.52
N GLY A 84 -0.88 0.59 15.23
CA GLY A 84 -1.79 1.21 14.28
C GLY A 84 -1.48 0.87 12.83
N ILE A 85 -2.54 0.82 12.01
CA ILE A 85 -2.47 0.72 10.55
C ILE A 85 -3.32 1.83 9.94
N ILE A 86 -2.72 2.55 9.02
CA ILE A 86 -3.40 3.56 8.22
C ILE A 86 -3.22 3.17 6.76
N CYS A 87 -4.33 2.92 6.05
CA CYS A 87 -4.32 2.68 4.62
C CYS A 87 -4.83 3.93 3.89
N SER A 88 -4.04 4.40 2.92
CA SER A 88 -4.49 5.45 2.02
C SER A 88 -4.86 4.82 0.69
N THR A 89 -6.14 4.80 0.36
CA THR A 89 -6.65 4.15 -0.85
C THR A 89 -7.96 4.74 -1.31
N VAL A 90 -8.16 4.76 -2.62
CA VAL A 90 -9.45 5.04 -3.27
C VAL A 90 -9.95 3.82 -4.07
N SER A 91 -9.19 2.72 -4.03
CA SER A 91 -9.47 1.51 -4.83
C SER A 91 -10.13 0.39 -4.03
N HIS A 92 -10.33 0.58 -2.71
CA HIS A 92 -11.03 -0.40 -1.89
C HIS A 92 -12.55 -0.23 -2.09
N PHE A 93 -13.21 -1.30 -2.53
CA PHE A 93 -14.62 -1.26 -2.90
C PHE A 93 -15.59 -1.28 -1.70
N GLN A 94 -15.13 -1.71 -0.52
CA GLN A 94 -15.92 -1.75 0.71
C GLN A 94 -15.59 -0.56 1.61
N GLN A 95 -16.63 0.13 2.09
CA GLN A 95 -16.45 1.20 3.07
C GLN A 95 -16.31 0.66 4.51
N SER A 96 -16.86 -0.52 4.76
CA SER A 96 -16.84 -1.16 6.07
C SER A 96 -16.87 -2.69 5.92
N PRO A 97 -15.94 -3.42 6.57
CA PRO A 97 -14.75 -2.91 7.29
C PRO A 97 -13.77 -2.18 6.37
N SER A 98 -12.93 -1.29 6.94
CA SER A 98 -11.88 -0.61 6.19
C SER A 98 -10.79 -1.57 5.73
N LEU A 99 -10.04 -1.22 4.68
CA LEU A 99 -8.91 -2.02 4.21
C LEU A 99 -7.87 -2.23 5.33
N ALA A 100 -7.62 -1.22 6.15
CA ALA A 100 -6.69 -1.31 7.27
C ALA A 100 -7.06 -2.41 8.28
N VAL A 101 -8.36 -2.65 8.53
CA VAL A 101 -8.83 -3.74 9.39
C VAL A 101 -8.49 -5.11 8.79
N TYR A 102 -8.71 -5.28 7.48
CA TYR A 102 -8.35 -6.51 6.80
C TYR A 102 -6.83 -6.73 6.80
N VAL A 103 -6.03 -5.68 6.57
CA VAL A 103 -4.57 -5.77 6.64
C VAL A 103 -4.11 -6.18 8.04
N ALA A 104 -4.70 -5.59 9.11
CA ALA A 104 -4.40 -5.97 10.49
C ALA A 104 -4.68 -7.45 10.76
N HIS A 105 -5.81 -7.94 10.25
CA HIS A 105 -6.21 -9.35 10.38
C HIS A 105 -5.22 -10.27 9.66
N GLU A 106 -4.90 -9.99 8.41
CA GLU A 106 -3.97 -10.79 7.60
C GLU A 106 -2.54 -10.79 8.12
N LEU A 107 -2.13 -9.73 8.82
CA LEU A 107 -0.84 -9.65 9.50
C LEU A 107 -0.83 -10.38 10.85
N GLY A 108 -1.97 -10.86 11.34
CA GLY A 108 -2.11 -11.55 12.61
C GLY A 108 -1.94 -10.64 13.83
N LEU A 109 -2.33 -9.37 13.73
CA LEU A 109 -2.20 -8.41 14.81
C LEU A 109 -3.31 -8.64 15.84
N SER A 110 -2.96 -9.30 16.94
CA SER A 110 -3.92 -9.79 17.95
C SER A 110 -4.38 -8.75 18.97
N ALA A 111 -3.67 -7.62 19.10
CA ALA A 111 -3.92 -6.66 20.18
C ALA A 111 -4.93 -5.55 19.80
N GLY A 112 -5.64 -5.68 18.67
CA GLY A 112 -6.60 -4.67 18.22
C GLY A 112 -5.96 -3.31 17.93
N PRO A 113 -5.01 -3.22 16.98
CA PRO A 113 -4.40 -1.95 16.62
C PRO A 113 -5.46 -0.96 16.12
N VAL A 114 -5.19 0.32 16.26
CA VAL A 114 -6.01 1.34 15.59
C VAL A 114 -5.89 1.13 14.08
N ALA A 115 -7.02 0.89 13.40
CA ALA A 115 -7.02 0.58 11.98
C ALA A 115 -8.10 1.40 11.25
N PHE A 116 -7.68 2.24 10.31
CA PHE A 116 -8.60 3.06 9.52
C PHE A 116 -8.01 3.43 8.16
N ASP A 117 -8.90 3.71 7.21
CA ASP A 117 -8.53 4.16 5.89
C ASP A 117 -8.61 5.70 5.80
N ILE A 118 -7.72 6.26 4.98
CA ILE A 118 -7.76 7.66 4.56
C ILE A 118 -8.02 7.66 3.06
N SER A 119 -9.18 8.22 2.67
CA SER A 119 -9.52 8.47 1.27
C SER A 119 -9.49 9.97 1.04
N ALA A 120 -8.72 10.40 0.08
CA ALA A 120 -8.65 11.81 -0.30
C ALA A 120 -9.57 12.11 -1.48
#